data_4c8336dc656aefd02c4bdad14ff3acd9
#
_entry.id   4c8336dc656aefd02c4bdad14ff3acd9
#
_cell.length_a   1.000
_cell.length_b   1.000
_cell.length_c   1.000
_cell.angle_alpha   90.00
_cell.angle_beta   90.00
_cell.angle_gamma   90.00
#
_symmetry.space_group_name_H-M   'P 1'
#
loop_
_entity.id
_entity.type
_entity.pdbx_description
1 polymer ?
#
loop_
_entity_poly.entity_id
_entity_poly.type
_entity_poly.pdbx_seq_one_letter_code
_entity_poly.pdbx_strand_id
1 'polypeptide(L)'
;MNFLEKIFQTENLVTRILSVLIACGLWTYVMMEQNPVIDRYYQVPLAKNNVANSMVVFNAPDTVTVQVRGSRLLLDNEADKAISAYIDLKDVALGQHKLAVSADFRKGDVVNVLPKEVNVLVDTIVEKTMPVVTTVVDNDDEDITIDNNGVTPDKVTVKAASTILNQIEKVVAPVN
;
A
#
# COMPACT_ATOMS: atom_id res chain seq x y z
N MET A 1 20.14 -33.01 56.29
CA MET A 1 21.25 -32.55 55.42
C MET A 1 20.63 -32.12 54.12
N ASN A 2 20.53 -30.78 53.91
CA ASN A 2 19.75 -30.20 52.85
C ASN A 2 20.37 -30.47 51.48
N PHE A 3 19.55 -30.83 50.48
CA PHE A 3 19.93 -31.11 49.11
C PHE A 3 20.82 -29.97 48.50
N LEU A 4 20.57 -28.72 48.94
CA LEU A 4 21.34 -27.54 48.54
C LEU A 4 22.76 -27.50 49.08
N GLU A 5 23.04 -28.00 50.31
CA GLU A 5 24.41 -28.06 50.88
C GLU A 5 25.32 -29.03 50.12
N LYS A 6 24.74 -30.10 49.57
CA LYS A 6 25.48 -31.08 48.75
C LYS A 6 25.85 -30.54 47.37
N ILE A 7 25.13 -29.50 46.93
CA ILE A 7 25.40 -28.83 45.66
C ILE A 7 26.60 -27.88 45.77
N PHE A 8 26.87 -27.33 46.94
CA PHE A 8 27.95 -26.32 47.17
C PHE A 8 29.26 -26.91 47.69
N GLN A 9 29.45 -28.22 47.65
CA GLN A 9 30.73 -28.81 48.05
C GLN A 9 31.82 -28.36 47.05
N THR A 10 32.83 -27.64 47.56
CA THR A 10 33.82 -26.86 46.79
C THR A 10 34.72 -27.65 45.86
N GLU A 11 34.87 -28.98 46.06
CA GLU A 11 35.78 -29.80 45.26
C GLU A 11 35.39 -29.95 43.76
N ASN A 12 34.12 -29.64 43.40
CA ASN A 12 33.64 -29.73 42.01
C ASN A 12 33.06 -28.42 41.49
N LEU A 13 33.27 -27.30 42.18
CA LEU A 13 32.66 -26.01 41.82
C LEU A 13 33.08 -25.56 40.41
N VAL A 14 34.35 -25.71 40.08
CA VAL A 14 34.91 -25.34 38.77
C VAL A 14 34.24 -26.16 37.64
N THR A 15 34.11 -27.47 37.84
CA THR A 15 33.48 -28.35 36.85
C THR A 15 32.02 -27.99 36.65
N ARG A 16 31.30 -27.59 37.69
CA ARG A 16 29.88 -27.15 37.60
C ARG A 16 29.75 -25.84 36.88
N ILE A 17 30.59 -24.84 37.21
CA ILE A 17 30.61 -23.56 36.49
C ILE A 17 30.92 -23.78 35.02
N LEU A 18 31.92 -24.61 34.72
CA LEU A 18 32.29 -24.94 33.34
C LEU A 18 31.14 -25.62 32.59
N SER A 19 30.41 -26.56 33.22
CA SER A 19 29.26 -27.22 32.64
C SER A 19 28.12 -26.23 32.31
N VAL A 20 27.86 -25.25 33.19
CA VAL A 20 26.87 -24.22 32.98
C VAL A 20 27.29 -23.31 31.82
N LEU A 21 28.56 -22.92 31.75
CA LEU A 21 29.10 -22.10 30.66
C LEU A 21 28.96 -22.82 29.29
N ILE A 22 29.31 -24.12 29.26
CA ILE A 22 29.17 -24.94 28.05
C ILE A 22 27.70 -25.06 27.66
N ALA A 23 26.81 -25.30 28.63
CA ALA A 23 25.35 -25.38 28.37
C ALA A 23 24.78 -24.06 27.84
N CYS A 24 25.19 -22.93 28.43
CA CYS A 24 24.79 -21.60 27.93
C CYS A 24 25.34 -21.33 26.52
N GLY A 25 26.59 -21.72 26.25
CA GLY A 25 27.20 -21.60 24.93
C GLY A 25 26.47 -22.43 23.87
N LEU A 26 26.16 -23.68 24.16
CA LEU A 26 25.38 -24.55 23.28
C LEU A 26 23.95 -24.03 23.07
N TRP A 27 23.33 -23.56 24.15
CA TRP A 27 21.97 -22.97 24.04
C TRP A 27 21.98 -21.73 23.15
N THR A 28 22.95 -20.84 23.33
CA THR A 28 23.09 -19.64 22.49
C THR A 28 23.33 -20.01 21.03
N TYR A 29 24.21 -21.00 20.79
CA TYR A 29 24.51 -21.51 19.44
C TYR A 29 23.23 -22.04 18.76
N VAL A 30 22.47 -22.89 19.43
CA VAL A 30 21.21 -23.46 18.89
C VAL A 30 20.18 -22.37 18.65
N MET A 31 20.07 -21.39 19.55
CA MET A 31 19.15 -20.25 19.36
C MET A 31 19.50 -19.39 18.13
N MET A 32 20.78 -19.16 17.87
CA MET A 32 21.23 -18.45 16.68
C MET A 32 20.90 -19.22 15.39
N GLU A 33 21.04 -20.54 15.41
CA GLU A 33 20.76 -21.41 14.26
C GLU A 33 19.26 -21.54 13.96
N GLN A 34 18.40 -21.42 14.98
CA GLN A 34 16.93 -21.51 14.83
C GLN A 34 16.26 -20.23 14.33
N ASN A 35 16.99 -19.10 14.28
CA ASN A 35 16.46 -17.83 13.80
C ASN A 35 17.30 -17.26 12.64
N PRO A 36 17.37 -17.98 11.50
CA PRO A 36 18.14 -17.53 10.35
C PRO A 36 17.55 -16.23 9.76
N VAL A 37 18.44 -15.43 9.19
CA VAL A 37 18.05 -14.29 8.36
C VAL A 37 17.56 -14.83 7.03
N ILE A 38 16.35 -14.48 6.65
CA ILE A 38 15.69 -14.92 5.41
C ILE A 38 15.20 -13.72 4.62
N ASP A 39 15.01 -13.92 3.32
CA ASP A 39 14.36 -12.97 2.43
C ASP A 39 12.91 -13.39 2.22
N ARG A 40 11.98 -12.43 2.27
CA ARG A 40 10.56 -12.65 1.96
C ARG A 40 10.00 -11.54 1.09
N TYR A 41 8.96 -11.88 0.34
CA TYR A 41 8.21 -10.98 -0.52
C TYR A 41 6.85 -10.68 0.09
N TYR A 42 6.51 -9.39 0.16
CA TYR A 42 5.22 -8.91 0.64
C TYR A 42 4.57 -8.02 -0.39
N GLN A 43 3.27 -8.18 -0.59
CA GLN A 43 2.47 -7.24 -1.35
C GLN A 43 1.95 -6.17 -0.41
N VAL A 44 2.35 -4.93 -0.64
CA VAL A 44 1.94 -3.79 0.19
C VAL A 44 1.26 -2.72 -0.66
N PRO A 45 0.29 -1.99 -0.11
CA PRO A 45 -0.35 -0.89 -0.83
C PRO A 45 0.65 0.21 -1.14
N LEU A 46 0.55 0.79 -2.34
CA LEU A 46 1.38 1.91 -2.77
C LEU A 46 0.76 3.23 -2.33
N ALA A 47 1.37 3.88 -1.35
CA ALA A 47 0.97 5.20 -0.91
C ALA A 47 1.45 6.28 -1.90
N LYS A 48 0.64 7.34 -2.06
CA LYS A 48 0.95 8.51 -2.88
C LYS A 48 1.21 9.68 -1.95
N ASN A 49 2.48 10.02 -1.73
CA ASN A 49 2.88 11.07 -0.82
C ASN A 49 2.98 12.42 -1.54
N ASN A 50 2.70 13.51 -0.80
CA ASN A 50 2.84 14.90 -1.27
C ASN A 50 1.98 15.25 -2.50
N VAL A 51 0.81 14.59 -2.65
CA VAL A 51 -0.16 14.97 -3.69
C VAL A 51 -0.80 16.30 -3.30
N ALA A 52 -0.73 17.31 -4.17
CA ALA A 52 -1.41 18.58 -3.95
C ALA A 52 -2.93 18.39 -3.99
N ASN A 53 -3.68 19.15 -3.18
CA ASN A 53 -5.14 19.03 -3.04
C ASN A 53 -5.92 19.21 -4.36
N SER A 54 -5.31 19.89 -5.32
CA SER A 54 -5.89 20.14 -6.65
C SER A 54 -5.47 19.11 -7.70
N MET A 55 -4.69 18.10 -7.33
CA MET A 55 -4.14 17.10 -8.25
C MET A 55 -4.72 15.72 -7.98
N VAL A 56 -4.75 14.92 -9.03
CA VAL A 56 -5.13 13.50 -9.00
C VAL A 56 -4.10 12.69 -9.78
N VAL A 57 -3.84 11.47 -9.33
CA VAL A 57 -2.83 10.58 -9.92
C VAL A 57 -3.51 9.34 -10.46
N PHE A 58 -3.35 9.11 -11.75
CA PHE A 58 -3.85 7.93 -12.47
C PHE A 58 -2.72 6.97 -12.82
N ASN A 59 -3.10 5.74 -13.17
CA ASN A 59 -2.21 4.68 -13.66
C ASN A 59 -1.14 4.21 -12.64
N ALA A 60 -1.23 4.63 -11.37
CA ALA A 60 -0.42 4.06 -10.33
C ALA A 60 -0.99 2.68 -9.93
N PRO A 61 -0.17 1.63 -9.80
CA PRO A 61 -0.64 0.35 -9.27
C PRO A 61 -1.09 0.51 -7.81
N ASP A 62 -2.11 -0.24 -7.41
CA ASP A 62 -2.61 -0.19 -6.04
C ASP A 62 -1.66 -0.86 -5.06
N THR A 63 -0.92 -1.88 -5.52
CA THR A 63 0.02 -2.65 -4.70
C THR A 63 1.35 -2.84 -5.40
N VAL A 64 2.41 -2.98 -4.61
CA VAL A 64 3.75 -3.31 -5.07
C VAL A 64 4.31 -4.45 -4.24
N THR A 65 5.26 -5.20 -4.81
CA THR A 65 5.95 -6.28 -4.11
C THR A 65 7.25 -5.76 -3.53
N VAL A 66 7.42 -5.89 -2.22
CA VAL A 66 8.65 -5.51 -1.51
C VAL A 66 9.34 -6.77 -1.03
N GLN A 67 10.61 -6.93 -1.40
CA GLN A 67 11.49 -7.96 -0.87
C GLN A 67 12.21 -7.40 0.35
N VAL A 68 12.00 -8.02 1.48
CA VAL A 68 12.62 -7.63 2.74
C VAL A 68 13.48 -8.76 3.29
N ARG A 69 14.53 -8.38 4.02
CA ARG A 69 15.44 -9.27 4.72
C ARG A 69 15.33 -9.04 6.21
N GLY A 70 15.17 -10.11 6.96
CA GLY A 70 15.07 -10.05 8.41
C GLY A 70 15.13 -11.42 9.04
N SER A 71 15.17 -11.47 10.37
CA SER A 71 15.09 -12.74 11.07
C SER A 71 13.71 -13.37 10.86
N ARG A 72 13.69 -14.70 10.77
CA ARG A 72 12.46 -15.47 10.53
C ARG A 72 11.35 -15.09 11.51
N LEU A 73 11.68 -14.97 12.79
CA LEU A 73 10.72 -14.62 13.84
C LEU A 73 10.07 -13.23 13.63
N LEU A 74 10.84 -12.25 13.14
CA LEU A 74 10.33 -10.91 12.85
C LEU A 74 9.45 -10.89 11.61
N LEU A 75 9.78 -11.70 10.59
CA LEU A 75 9.03 -11.76 9.35
C LEU A 75 7.73 -12.57 9.49
N ASP A 76 7.66 -13.56 10.37
CA ASP A 76 6.44 -14.33 10.63
C ASP A 76 5.40 -13.55 11.45
N ASN A 77 5.85 -12.60 12.27
CA ASN A 77 4.99 -11.82 13.18
C ASN A 77 4.83 -10.37 12.72
N GLU A 78 3.78 -10.05 11.94
CA GLU A 78 3.36 -8.68 11.61
C GLU A 78 4.30 -7.89 10.65
N ALA A 79 5.07 -8.54 9.80
CA ALA A 79 5.89 -7.83 8.81
C ALA A 79 5.06 -6.93 7.88
N ASP A 80 3.87 -7.37 7.49
CA ASP A 80 2.96 -6.62 6.60
C ASP A 80 2.61 -5.23 7.11
N LYS A 81 2.44 -5.09 8.43
CA LYS A 81 2.11 -3.79 9.07
C LYS A 81 3.33 -2.89 9.27
N ALA A 82 4.53 -3.45 9.18
CA ALA A 82 5.77 -2.73 9.38
C ALA A 82 6.43 -2.26 8.09
N ILE A 83 5.93 -2.73 6.93
CA ILE A 83 6.41 -2.35 5.60
C ILE A 83 5.49 -1.26 5.04
N SER A 84 6.08 -0.20 4.52
CA SER A 84 5.38 0.85 3.78
C SER A 84 6.06 1.07 2.44
N ALA A 85 5.26 1.21 1.37
CA ALA A 85 5.75 1.56 0.05
C ALA A 85 5.07 2.84 -0.42
N TYR A 86 5.81 3.72 -1.07
CA TYR A 86 5.29 5.01 -1.51
C TYR A 86 6.02 5.54 -2.74
N ILE A 87 5.32 6.42 -3.45
CA ILE A 87 5.89 7.32 -4.45
C ILE A 87 5.78 8.76 -3.94
N ASP A 88 6.79 9.56 -4.20
CA ASP A 88 6.81 10.98 -3.83
C ASP A 88 6.43 11.84 -5.04
N LEU A 89 5.37 12.62 -4.88
CA LEU A 89 4.83 13.53 -5.89
C LEU A 89 5.18 14.99 -5.62
N LYS A 90 6.14 15.21 -4.72
CA LYS A 90 6.62 16.55 -4.44
C LYS A 90 7.19 17.19 -5.70
N ASP A 91 6.73 18.39 -6.02
CA ASP A 91 7.18 19.19 -7.18
C ASP A 91 7.02 18.52 -8.55
N VAL A 92 6.15 17.48 -8.65
CA VAL A 92 5.84 16.81 -9.91
C VAL A 92 4.85 17.66 -10.71
N ALA A 93 5.20 18.00 -11.97
CA ALA A 93 4.34 18.75 -12.87
C ALA A 93 3.17 17.89 -13.40
N LEU A 94 2.24 18.55 -14.11
CA LEU A 94 1.16 17.85 -14.81
C LEU A 94 1.70 17.03 -15.98
N GLY A 95 1.06 15.89 -16.26
CA GLY A 95 1.41 15.01 -17.37
C GLY A 95 1.89 13.63 -16.92
N GLN A 96 2.53 12.92 -17.83
CA GLN A 96 3.07 11.59 -17.58
C GLN A 96 4.47 11.68 -16.95
N HIS A 97 4.64 10.97 -15.85
CA HIS A 97 5.90 10.90 -15.13
C HIS A 97 6.24 9.46 -14.76
N LYS A 98 7.53 9.17 -14.79
CA LYS A 98 8.10 7.91 -14.33
C LYS A 98 8.72 8.15 -12.96
N LEU A 99 8.12 7.59 -11.92
CA LEU A 99 8.50 7.81 -10.53
C LEU A 99 9.10 6.55 -9.92
N ALA A 100 10.16 6.71 -9.14
CA ALA A 100 10.74 5.63 -8.38
C ALA A 100 9.83 5.24 -7.20
N VAL A 101 9.69 3.95 -6.96
CA VAL A 101 8.99 3.42 -5.79
C VAL A 101 9.98 3.27 -4.66
N SER A 102 9.70 3.93 -3.54
CA SER A 102 10.45 3.79 -2.29
C SER A 102 9.68 2.88 -1.33
N ALA A 103 10.44 2.14 -0.51
CA ALA A 103 9.84 1.34 0.55
C ALA A 103 10.69 1.41 1.81
N ASP A 104 10.04 1.40 2.95
CA ASP A 104 10.65 1.38 4.28
C ASP A 104 10.16 0.15 5.06
N PHE A 105 11.09 -0.47 5.78
CA PHE A 105 10.79 -1.57 6.68
C PHE A 105 11.41 -1.31 8.06
N ARG A 106 10.59 -1.09 9.07
CA ARG A 106 11.04 -0.70 10.41
C ARG A 106 11.80 -1.78 11.19
N LYS A 107 11.69 -3.04 10.78
CA LYS A 107 12.21 -4.21 11.55
C LYS A 107 13.29 -4.99 10.81
N GLY A 108 13.82 -4.47 9.71
CA GLY A 108 14.84 -5.12 8.90
C GLY A 108 15.22 -4.29 7.68
N ASP A 109 15.75 -4.92 6.66
CA ASP A 109 16.25 -4.24 5.47
C ASP A 109 15.31 -4.48 4.26
N VAL A 110 15.09 -3.44 3.48
CA VAL A 110 14.48 -3.56 2.14
C VAL A 110 15.57 -3.94 1.15
N VAL A 111 15.43 -5.11 0.53
CA VAL A 111 16.38 -5.64 -0.45
C VAL A 111 16.04 -5.16 -1.85
N ASN A 112 14.74 -5.20 -2.21
CA ASN A 112 14.27 -4.83 -3.53
C ASN A 112 12.78 -4.45 -3.52
N VAL A 113 12.36 -3.64 -4.50
CA VAL A 113 10.96 -3.28 -4.73
C VAL A 113 10.61 -3.58 -6.19
N LEU A 114 9.46 -4.15 -6.43
CA LEU A 114 8.96 -4.53 -7.75
C LEU A 114 7.52 -4.01 -7.97
N PRO A 115 7.30 -3.17 -8.98
CA PRO A 115 8.27 -2.56 -9.88
C PRO A 115 9.12 -1.50 -9.18
N LYS A 116 10.34 -1.25 -9.65
CA LYS A 116 11.22 -0.19 -9.14
C LYS A 116 10.73 1.21 -9.49
N GLU A 117 10.02 1.32 -10.61
CA GLU A 117 9.49 2.57 -11.14
C GLU A 117 8.08 2.34 -11.67
N VAL A 118 7.24 3.34 -11.53
CA VAL A 118 5.86 3.32 -12.01
C VAL A 118 5.61 4.53 -12.92
N ASN A 119 4.87 4.31 -14.00
CA ASN A 119 4.40 5.39 -14.86
C ASN A 119 3.07 5.89 -14.31
N VAL A 120 3.03 7.15 -13.95
CA VAL A 120 1.83 7.81 -13.43
C VAL A 120 1.45 8.99 -14.32
N LEU A 121 0.15 9.26 -14.39
CA LEU A 121 -0.39 10.46 -15.01
C LEU A 121 -0.89 11.38 -13.90
N VAL A 122 -0.29 12.56 -13.80
CA VAL A 122 -0.70 13.61 -12.85
C VAL A 122 -1.56 14.62 -13.59
N ASP A 123 -2.78 14.85 -13.08
CA ASP A 123 -3.74 15.77 -13.66
C ASP A 123 -4.36 16.68 -12.59
N THR A 124 -4.96 17.79 -13.01
CA THR A 124 -5.68 18.70 -12.11
C THR A 124 -7.15 18.32 -11.99
N ILE A 125 -7.68 18.47 -10.78
CA ILE A 125 -9.12 18.39 -10.54
C ILE A 125 -9.72 19.74 -10.89
N VAL A 126 -10.65 19.75 -11.83
CA VAL A 126 -11.41 20.94 -12.23
C VAL A 126 -12.91 20.70 -12.13
N GLU A 127 -13.66 21.78 -11.98
CA GLU A 127 -15.13 21.75 -11.94
C GLU A 127 -15.66 22.42 -13.21
N LYS A 128 -16.63 21.78 -13.85
CA LYS A 128 -17.30 22.30 -15.05
C LYS A 128 -18.81 22.12 -14.91
N THR A 129 -19.55 23.22 -15.11
CA THR A 129 -21.01 23.17 -15.16
C THR A 129 -21.45 22.75 -16.55
N MET A 130 -22.23 21.69 -16.64
CA MET A 130 -22.71 21.10 -17.89
C MET A 130 -24.22 21.01 -17.91
N PRO A 131 -24.85 21.17 -19.08
CA PRO A 131 -26.30 20.99 -19.21
C PRO A 131 -26.67 19.50 -19.08
N VAL A 132 -27.82 19.25 -18.49
CA VAL A 132 -28.40 17.91 -18.41
C VAL A 132 -29.39 17.75 -19.58
N VAL A 133 -29.17 16.70 -20.37
CA VAL A 133 -30.04 16.36 -21.49
C VAL A 133 -30.76 15.06 -21.17
N THR A 134 -32.08 15.05 -21.31
CA THR A 134 -32.86 13.80 -21.22
C THR A 134 -32.70 12.97 -22.47
N THR A 135 -32.54 11.67 -22.26
CA THR A 135 -32.59 10.70 -23.34
C THR A 135 -33.61 9.64 -22.96
N VAL A 136 -34.61 9.45 -23.82
CA VAL A 136 -35.55 8.35 -23.65
C VAL A 136 -34.87 7.08 -24.10
N VAL A 137 -34.86 6.09 -23.23
CA VAL A 137 -34.46 4.73 -23.60
C VAL A 137 -35.65 4.12 -24.29
N ASP A 138 -35.47 3.80 -25.56
CA ASP A 138 -36.43 3.29 -26.51
C ASP A 138 -37.38 2.24 -25.89
N ASN A 139 -38.65 2.59 -25.78
CA ASN A 139 -39.70 1.60 -25.60
C ASN A 139 -40.41 1.49 -26.96
N ASP A 140 -40.51 0.30 -27.51
CA ASP A 140 -41.15 -0.05 -28.78
C ASP A 140 -42.66 0.30 -28.86
N ASP A 141 -43.20 1.12 -27.97
CA ASP A 141 -44.58 1.60 -27.98
C ASP A 141 -44.66 2.94 -28.70
N GLU A 142 -45.16 2.92 -29.94
CA GLU A 142 -45.32 4.03 -30.88
C GLU A 142 -46.23 5.18 -30.42
N ASP A 143 -46.88 5.12 -29.24
CA ASP A 143 -47.88 6.07 -28.77
C ASP A 143 -47.47 6.99 -27.60
N ILE A 144 -46.18 7.02 -27.23
CA ILE A 144 -45.74 7.89 -26.15
C ILE A 144 -45.26 9.24 -26.67
N THR A 145 -46.12 10.26 -26.56
CA THR A 145 -45.74 11.66 -26.77
C THR A 145 -44.94 12.13 -25.52
N ILE A 146 -43.65 12.29 -25.67
CA ILE A 146 -42.82 12.83 -24.61
C ILE A 146 -42.93 14.34 -24.61
N ASP A 147 -43.66 14.86 -23.64
CA ASP A 147 -43.71 16.30 -23.37
C ASP A 147 -42.34 16.67 -22.76
N ASN A 148 -41.55 17.46 -23.46
CA ASN A 148 -40.20 17.87 -23.05
C ASN A 148 -40.31 18.92 -21.91
N ASN A 149 -40.87 18.49 -20.77
CA ASN A 149 -40.89 19.26 -19.54
C ASN A 149 -39.47 19.25 -18.96
N GLY A 150 -38.81 20.37 -19.08
CA GLY A 150 -37.41 20.57 -18.74
C GLY A 150 -36.93 19.85 -17.49
N VAL A 151 -35.69 19.38 -17.55
CA VAL A 151 -35.02 18.72 -16.43
C VAL A 151 -34.69 19.71 -15.32
N THR A 152 -35.03 19.36 -14.09
CA THR A 152 -34.68 20.17 -12.92
C THR A 152 -33.77 19.35 -12.01
N PRO A 153 -32.52 19.78 -11.78
CA PRO A 153 -31.85 20.97 -12.33
C PRO A 153 -31.43 20.82 -13.79
N ASP A 154 -31.50 21.92 -14.57
CA ASP A 154 -31.09 22.00 -15.98
C ASP A 154 -29.57 21.93 -16.19
N LYS A 155 -28.79 22.15 -15.10
CA LYS A 155 -27.32 22.12 -15.09
C LYS A 155 -26.81 21.44 -13.86
N VAL A 156 -25.71 20.70 -14.02
CA VAL A 156 -24.96 20.06 -12.93
C VAL A 156 -23.51 20.45 -12.99
N THR A 157 -22.88 20.60 -11.81
CA THR A 157 -21.44 20.83 -11.72
C THR A 157 -20.75 19.48 -11.57
N VAL A 158 -19.95 19.13 -12.56
CA VAL A 158 -19.14 17.90 -12.57
C VAL A 158 -17.73 18.25 -12.15
N LYS A 159 -17.21 17.52 -11.17
CA LYS A 159 -15.85 17.64 -10.66
C LYS A 159 -15.06 16.40 -11.08
N ALA A 160 -14.05 16.58 -11.92
CA ALA A 160 -13.22 15.49 -12.40
C ALA A 160 -11.83 15.98 -12.82
N ALA A 161 -10.95 15.06 -13.21
CA ALA A 161 -9.69 15.41 -13.83
C ALA A 161 -9.90 16.17 -15.15
N SER A 162 -9.02 17.14 -15.43
CA SER A 162 -9.20 18.03 -16.58
C SER A 162 -9.22 17.29 -17.91
N THR A 163 -8.38 16.26 -18.06
CA THR A 163 -8.33 15.39 -19.25
C THR A 163 -9.65 14.63 -19.46
N ILE A 164 -10.27 14.15 -18.38
CA ILE A 164 -11.55 13.43 -18.46
C ILE A 164 -12.68 14.42 -18.78
N LEU A 165 -12.69 15.57 -18.10
CA LEU A 165 -13.74 16.56 -18.24
C LEU A 165 -13.81 17.17 -19.64
N ASN A 166 -12.67 17.26 -20.31
CA ASN A 166 -12.59 17.74 -21.71
C ASN A 166 -13.16 16.73 -22.72
N GLN A 167 -13.28 15.46 -22.36
CA GLN A 167 -13.88 14.41 -23.20
C GLN A 167 -15.40 14.28 -22.98
N ILE A 168 -15.93 14.87 -21.89
CA ILE A 168 -17.35 14.83 -21.60
C ILE A 168 -18.05 16.00 -22.32
N GLU A 169 -18.92 15.71 -23.25
CA GLU A 169 -19.69 16.71 -23.99
C GLU A 169 -20.99 17.07 -23.29
N LYS A 170 -21.68 16.08 -22.71
CA LYS A 170 -23.01 16.26 -22.10
C LYS A 170 -23.22 15.26 -20.95
N VAL A 171 -24.10 15.63 -20.04
CA VAL A 171 -24.63 14.74 -19.00
C VAL A 171 -26.01 14.28 -19.43
N VAL A 172 -26.25 12.98 -19.43
CA VAL A 172 -27.50 12.37 -19.89
C VAL A 172 -28.27 11.82 -18.68
N ALA A 173 -29.54 12.21 -18.57
CA ALA A 173 -30.48 11.60 -17.62
C ALA A 173 -31.40 10.65 -18.40
N PRO A 174 -31.26 9.31 -18.22
CA PRO A 174 -32.19 8.37 -18.85
C PRO A 174 -33.55 8.46 -18.18
N VAL A 175 -34.60 8.51 -18.99
CA VAL A 175 -36.01 8.44 -18.55
C VAL A 175 -36.56 7.12 -19.05
N ASN A 176 -37.11 6.30 -18.12
CA ASN A 176 -37.81 5.04 -18.42
C ASN A 176 -39.31 5.27 -18.47
#